data_7f871eb716d20d5e232aee91a38ede36
#
_entry.id   7f871eb716d20d5e232aee91a38ede36
#
_cell.length_a   1.000
_cell.length_b   1.000
_cell.length_c   1.000
_cell.angle_alpha   90.00
_cell.angle_beta   90.00
_cell.angle_gamma   90.00
#
_symmetry.space_group_name_H-M   'P 1'
#
loop_
_entity.id
_entity.type
_entity.pdbx_description
1 polymer ?
#
loop_
_entity_poly.entity_id
_entity_poly.type
_entity_poly.pdbx_seq_one_letter_code
_entity_poly.pdbx_strand_id
1 'polypeptide(L)'
;WTTTLLPEYKRCKYYFELRTEKEVWYYFEDGFLTEEQLRMDGRMQQCFIVPWMNPADINRTPAWVNETIWYQIFPDRFRNGTPEKNGDDITPWRNHGTVTNEEKFGGNLEGIRQRLSYLQELGITGIYLNPIMKAESNHKYDTTDYTKIDPFFGDADTMKALCKEAHEKGIRIMVDAVFNHSGRKFEPWIDILEHGNCLLYTSPSPRDTR
;
A
#
# COMPACT_ATOMS: atom_id res chain seq x y z
N TRP A 1 -17.96 21.62 22.83
CA TRP A 1 -18.41 20.47 23.59
C TRP A 1 -17.31 19.41 23.65
N THR A 2 -17.06 18.88 24.83
CA THR A 2 -16.08 17.80 25.03
C THR A 2 -16.72 16.69 25.86
N THR A 3 -16.35 15.44 25.56
CA THR A 3 -16.73 14.27 26.36
C THR A 3 -15.56 13.31 26.45
N THR A 4 -15.56 12.47 27.48
CA THR A 4 -14.57 11.43 27.65
C THR A 4 -15.25 10.08 27.52
N LEU A 5 -14.72 9.22 26.67
CA LEU A 5 -15.19 7.86 26.48
C LEU A 5 -14.16 6.87 27.05
N LEU A 6 -14.63 5.93 27.84
CA LEU A 6 -13.83 4.82 28.39
C LEU A 6 -14.42 3.48 27.91
N PRO A 7 -14.19 3.11 26.64
CA PRO A 7 -14.76 1.87 26.09
C PRO A 7 -14.14 0.65 26.79
N GLU A 8 -14.98 -0.32 27.16
CA GLU A 8 -14.60 -1.55 27.85
C GLU A 8 -13.46 -2.30 27.17
N TYR A 9 -13.50 -2.38 25.82
CA TYR A 9 -12.50 -3.07 25.01
C TYR A 9 -11.46 -2.12 24.42
N LYS A 10 -11.30 -0.90 24.95
CA LYS A 10 -10.35 0.12 24.44
C LYS A 10 -10.50 0.41 22.94
N ARG A 11 -11.65 0.17 22.38
CA ARG A 11 -12.03 0.48 20.99
C ARG A 11 -13.52 0.74 20.93
N CYS A 12 -13.95 1.63 20.03
CA CYS A 12 -15.37 1.85 19.78
C CYS A 12 -15.59 2.38 18.35
N LYS A 13 -16.81 2.20 17.87
CA LYS A 13 -17.37 2.93 16.76
C LYS A 13 -18.37 3.92 17.30
N TYR A 14 -18.42 5.12 16.78
CA TYR A 14 -19.35 6.14 17.23
C TYR A 14 -19.78 7.02 16.05
N TYR A 15 -20.85 7.72 16.24
CA TYR A 15 -21.34 8.81 15.41
C TYR A 15 -21.92 9.88 16.33
N PHE A 16 -22.23 11.05 15.80
CA PHE A 16 -22.84 12.12 16.56
C PHE A 16 -24.32 12.25 16.19
N GLU A 17 -25.16 12.42 17.19
CA GLU A 17 -26.55 12.81 17.03
C GLU A 17 -26.70 14.29 17.38
N LEU A 18 -27.13 15.09 16.43
CA LEU A 18 -27.33 16.52 16.56
C LEU A 18 -28.82 16.81 16.59
N ARG A 19 -29.33 17.26 17.74
CA ARG A 19 -30.73 17.61 17.89
C ARG A 19 -30.91 19.12 17.90
N THR A 20 -31.80 19.59 17.07
CA THR A 20 -32.34 20.94 17.12
C THR A 20 -33.80 20.88 17.59
N GLU A 21 -34.45 22.03 17.77
CA GLU A 21 -35.89 22.08 18.12
C GLU A 21 -36.79 21.48 17.02
N LYS A 22 -36.30 21.39 15.79
CA LYS A 22 -37.09 21.00 14.61
C LYS A 22 -36.65 19.70 13.97
N GLU A 23 -35.36 19.34 14.09
CA GLU A 23 -34.76 18.26 13.30
C GLU A 23 -33.72 17.50 14.12
N VAL A 24 -33.51 16.23 13.73
CA VAL A 24 -32.42 15.38 14.21
C VAL A 24 -31.54 15.01 13.02
N TRP A 25 -30.24 15.21 13.19
CA TRP A 25 -29.22 14.87 12.21
C TRP A 25 -28.25 13.89 12.81
N TYR A 26 -27.76 12.98 12.00
CA TYR A 26 -26.74 11.99 12.35
C TYR A 26 -25.48 12.29 11.56
N TYR A 27 -24.37 12.53 12.26
CA TYR A 27 -23.08 12.84 11.65
C TYR A 27 -22.15 11.64 11.73
N PHE A 28 -21.81 11.10 10.57
CA PHE A 28 -20.87 10.00 10.32
C PHE A 28 -19.60 10.51 9.67
N GLU A 29 -18.60 9.65 9.50
CA GLU A 29 -17.34 10.00 8.83
C GLU A 29 -17.57 10.41 7.37
N ASP A 30 -18.55 9.84 6.70
CA ASP A 30 -18.94 10.10 5.31
C ASP A 30 -20.01 11.21 5.15
N GLY A 31 -20.42 11.87 6.24
CA GLY A 31 -21.29 13.05 6.21
C GLY A 31 -22.51 12.99 7.11
N PHE A 32 -23.48 13.86 6.80
CA PHE A 32 -24.72 14.03 7.57
C PHE A 32 -25.88 13.30 6.92
N LEU A 33 -26.70 12.64 7.75
CA LEU A 33 -27.94 12.00 7.34
C LEU A 33 -29.09 12.47 8.22
N THR A 34 -30.29 12.62 7.65
CA THR A 34 -31.53 12.75 8.40
C THR A 34 -31.97 11.37 8.93
N GLU A 35 -32.91 11.35 9.88
CA GLU A 35 -33.47 10.09 10.39
C GLU A 35 -34.13 9.26 9.27
N GLU A 36 -34.81 9.91 8.34
CA GLU A 36 -35.43 9.27 7.19
C GLU A 36 -34.38 8.63 6.25
N GLN A 37 -33.34 9.38 5.92
CA GLN A 37 -32.22 8.89 5.09
C GLN A 37 -31.52 7.70 5.77
N LEU A 38 -31.30 7.76 7.07
CA LEU A 38 -30.68 6.68 7.82
C LEU A 38 -31.51 5.39 7.78
N ARG A 39 -32.84 5.50 7.84
CA ARG A 39 -33.76 4.35 7.75
C ARG A 39 -33.85 3.79 6.32
N MET A 40 -33.78 4.63 5.29
CA MET A 40 -33.88 4.22 3.89
C MET A 40 -32.56 3.73 3.29
N ASP A 41 -31.44 4.15 3.87
CA ASP A 41 -30.11 3.78 3.37
C ASP A 41 -29.70 2.40 3.89
N GLY A 42 -29.90 1.38 3.08
CA GLY A 42 -29.48 0.00 3.38
C GLY A 42 -27.95 -0.19 3.38
N ARG A 43 -27.17 0.86 3.16
CA ARG A 43 -25.71 0.82 3.21
C ARG A 43 -25.21 0.81 4.66
N MET A 44 -24.07 0.18 4.85
CA MET A 44 -23.38 0.23 6.14
C MET A 44 -22.75 1.62 6.32
N GLN A 45 -23.23 2.39 7.32
CA GLN A 45 -22.71 3.72 7.60
C GLN A 45 -21.26 3.68 8.04
N GLN A 46 -20.47 4.64 7.56
CA GLN A 46 -19.08 4.80 7.98
C GLN A 46 -19.02 5.56 9.31
N CYS A 47 -19.07 4.81 10.40
CA CYS A 47 -18.89 5.39 11.73
C CYS A 47 -17.45 5.87 11.93
N PHE A 48 -17.28 6.92 12.74
CA PHE A 48 -15.96 7.21 13.30
C PHE A 48 -15.46 6.02 14.13
N ILE A 49 -14.19 5.73 14.01
CA ILE A 49 -13.59 4.58 14.68
C ILE A 49 -12.48 5.06 15.61
N VAL A 50 -12.63 4.72 16.91
CA VAL A 50 -11.48 4.72 17.81
C VAL A 50 -10.89 3.32 17.75
N PRO A 51 -9.71 3.17 17.16
CA PRO A 51 -9.06 1.88 17.01
C PRO A 51 -8.56 1.37 18.37
N TRP A 52 -7.92 0.22 18.36
CA TRP A 52 -7.32 -0.37 19.55
C TRP A 52 -6.35 0.60 20.26
N MET A 53 -6.57 0.90 21.54
CA MET A 53 -5.85 1.93 22.28
C MET A 53 -4.88 1.38 23.34
N ASN A 54 -4.35 0.18 23.18
CA ASN A 54 -3.27 -0.24 24.07
C ASN A 54 -2.01 0.58 23.78
N PRO A 55 -1.30 1.09 24.80
CA PRO A 55 -0.08 1.85 24.56
C PRO A 55 1.00 1.09 23.77
N ALA A 56 1.02 -0.25 23.87
CA ALA A 56 1.90 -1.11 23.10
C ALA A 56 1.55 -1.18 21.60
N ASP A 57 0.28 -0.93 21.26
CA ASP A 57 -0.23 -1.00 19.88
C ASP A 57 -0.28 0.38 19.22
N ILE A 58 0.02 1.46 19.97
CA ILE A 58 0.06 2.80 19.42
C ILE A 58 1.39 2.99 18.68
N ASN A 59 1.32 2.81 17.37
CA ASN A 59 2.42 3.14 16.49
C ASN A 59 2.54 4.67 16.41
N ARG A 60 3.59 5.22 17.01
CA ARG A 60 3.87 6.65 16.93
C ARG A 60 4.49 6.93 15.57
N THR A 61 3.72 7.58 14.69
CA THR A 61 4.24 8.06 13.41
C THR A 61 5.44 8.96 13.65
N PRO A 62 6.60 8.70 13.03
CA PRO A 62 7.75 9.57 13.12
C PRO A 62 7.41 11.00 12.66
N ALA A 63 7.93 12.02 13.35
CA ALA A 63 7.61 13.43 13.09
C ALA A 63 7.84 13.83 11.62
N TRP A 64 8.87 13.29 10.98
CA TRP A 64 9.21 13.59 9.59
C TRP A 64 8.12 13.20 8.59
N VAL A 65 7.23 12.25 8.92
CA VAL A 65 6.16 11.81 8.00
C VAL A 65 5.18 12.94 7.71
N ASN A 66 4.87 13.77 8.72
CA ASN A 66 3.95 14.90 8.58
C ASN A 66 4.52 16.05 7.72
N GLU A 67 5.84 16.09 7.58
CA GLU A 67 6.56 17.11 6.80
C GLU A 67 6.95 16.61 5.39
N THR A 68 6.59 15.36 5.07
CA THR A 68 6.97 14.72 3.82
C THR A 68 5.96 15.00 2.71
N ILE A 69 6.46 15.47 1.57
CA ILE A 69 5.69 15.56 0.32
C ILE A 69 5.91 14.25 -0.42
N TRP A 70 4.87 13.43 -0.46
CA TRP A 70 4.91 12.10 -1.04
C TRP A 70 4.61 12.10 -2.53
N TYR A 71 5.38 11.32 -3.28
CA TYR A 71 5.13 11.00 -4.68
C TYR A 71 5.02 9.49 -4.86
N GLN A 72 3.83 9.01 -5.22
CA GLN A 72 3.63 7.58 -5.49
C GLN A 72 4.13 7.23 -6.88
N ILE A 73 4.91 6.16 -6.99
CA ILE A 73 5.44 5.64 -8.25
C ILE A 73 4.96 4.21 -8.46
N PHE A 74 4.30 3.98 -9.59
CA PHE A 74 4.13 2.66 -10.18
C PHE A 74 5.35 2.39 -11.08
N PRO A 75 6.33 1.54 -10.69
CA PRO A 75 7.62 1.47 -11.37
C PRO A 75 7.51 1.22 -12.87
N ASP A 76 6.69 0.24 -13.29
CA ASP A 76 6.46 -0.06 -14.70
C ASP A 76 6.04 1.15 -15.54
N ARG A 77 5.33 2.09 -14.93
CA ARG A 77 4.70 3.25 -15.59
C ARG A 77 5.46 4.56 -15.40
N PHE A 78 6.66 4.55 -14.87
CA PHE A 78 7.41 5.78 -14.58
C PHE A 78 8.50 6.06 -15.61
N ARG A 79 9.54 5.25 -15.66
CA ARG A 79 10.66 5.40 -16.61
C ARG A 79 11.40 4.09 -16.78
N ASN A 80 11.67 3.77 -18.03
CA ASN A 80 12.61 2.73 -18.39
C ASN A 80 14.06 3.27 -18.32
N GLY A 81 14.82 2.76 -17.35
CA GLY A 81 16.22 3.14 -17.12
C GLY A 81 17.23 2.25 -17.84
N THR A 82 16.78 1.09 -18.35
CA THR A 82 17.63 0.06 -18.98
C THR A 82 16.93 -0.55 -20.20
N PRO A 83 16.62 0.25 -21.24
CA PRO A 83 15.84 -0.22 -22.40
C PRO A 83 16.49 -1.41 -23.12
N GLU A 84 17.80 -1.55 -23.04
CA GLU A 84 18.56 -2.65 -23.62
C GLU A 84 18.34 -4.01 -22.92
N LYS A 85 17.78 -4.01 -21.71
CA LYS A 85 17.49 -5.23 -20.94
C LYS A 85 16.05 -5.72 -21.11
N ASN A 86 15.22 -4.95 -21.78
CA ASN A 86 13.83 -5.30 -21.99
C ASN A 86 13.69 -6.21 -23.21
N GLY A 87 12.98 -7.32 -23.05
CA GLY A 87 12.58 -8.18 -24.16
C GLY A 87 11.50 -7.51 -25.04
N ASP A 88 11.02 -8.26 -26.02
CA ASP A 88 10.07 -7.78 -27.04
C ASP A 88 8.65 -7.47 -26.49
N ASP A 89 8.37 -7.79 -25.23
CA ASP A 89 7.04 -7.64 -24.58
C ASP A 89 6.74 -6.24 -24.05
N ILE A 90 7.54 -5.20 -24.41
CA ILE A 90 7.35 -3.86 -23.91
C ILE A 90 6.44 -3.06 -24.85
N THR A 91 5.33 -2.59 -24.31
CA THR A 91 4.45 -1.66 -25.02
C THR A 91 5.13 -0.31 -25.19
N PRO A 92 5.22 0.23 -26.42
CA PRO A 92 5.74 1.56 -26.63
C PRO A 92 4.96 2.62 -25.85
N TRP A 93 5.69 3.54 -25.24
CA TRP A 93 5.07 4.65 -24.51
C TRP A 93 4.23 5.51 -25.47
N ARG A 94 3.00 5.82 -25.05
CA ARG A 94 2.08 6.65 -25.83
C ARG A 94 1.35 7.63 -24.93
N ASN A 95 0.95 8.75 -25.45
CA ASN A 95 0.25 9.82 -24.73
C ASN A 95 -1.26 9.88 -25.01
N HIS A 96 -1.81 8.87 -25.67
CA HIS A 96 -3.24 8.74 -25.93
C HIS A 96 -3.67 7.28 -26.03
N GLY A 97 -4.97 7.02 -25.90
CA GLY A 97 -5.56 5.69 -25.95
C GLY A 97 -5.76 5.08 -24.54
N THR A 98 -6.45 3.96 -24.49
CA THR A 98 -6.70 3.23 -23.25
C THR A 98 -5.52 2.33 -22.93
N VAL A 99 -5.10 2.34 -21.68
CA VAL A 99 -4.05 1.46 -21.16
C VAL A 99 -4.72 0.32 -20.39
N THR A 100 -4.30 -0.92 -20.67
CA THR A 100 -4.78 -2.12 -19.99
C THR A 100 -3.83 -2.57 -18.89
N ASN A 101 -4.29 -3.50 -18.05
CA ASN A 101 -3.46 -4.02 -16.96
C ASN A 101 -2.38 -5.00 -17.44
N GLU A 102 -2.53 -5.56 -18.63
CA GLU A 102 -1.60 -6.50 -19.24
C GLU A 102 -0.39 -5.80 -19.87
N GLU A 103 -0.54 -4.53 -20.23
CA GLU A 103 0.52 -3.76 -20.89
C GLU A 103 1.67 -3.45 -19.93
N LYS A 104 2.89 -3.71 -20.38
CA LYS A 104 4.13 -3.41 -19.68
C LYS A 104 4.87 -2.30 -20.42
N PHE A 105 5.26 -1.24 -19.71
CA PHE A 105 5.98 -0.10 -20.29
C PHE A 105 7.47 -0.08 -19.96
N GLY A 106 7.95 -1.04 -19.19
CA GLY A 106 9.37 -1.25 -18.95
C GLY A 106 10.01 -0.33 -17.94
N GLY A 107 9.22 0.46 -17.22
CA GLY A 107 9.75 1.25 -16.11
C GLY A 107 10.35 0.37 -15.02
N ASN A 108 11.43 0.85 -14.36
CA ASN A 108 12.20 0.08 -13.41
C ASN A 108 12.90 0.97 -12.37
N LEU A 109 13.57 0.35 -11.38
CA LEU A 109 14.25 1.06 -10.28
C LEU A 109 15.38 1.95 -10.78
N GLU A 110 16.09 1.54 -11.82
CA GLU A 110 17.13 2.35 -12.45
C GLU A 110 16.54 3.61 -13.08
N GLY A 111 15.38 3.49 -13.73
CA GLY A 111 14.66 4.64 -14.28
C GLY A 111 14.23 5.64 -13.22
N ILE A 112 13.82 5.16 -12.05
CA ILE A 112 13.51 6.02 -10.91
C ILE A 112 14.76 6.72 -10.42
N ARG A 113 15.88 5.99 -10.25
CA ARG A 113 17.17 6.53 -9.84
C ARG A 113 17.65 7.66 -10.75
N GLN A 114 17.54 7.48 -12.06
CA GLN A 114 17.90 8.50 -13.07
C GLN A 114 17.03 9.77 -12.99
N ARG A 115 15.88 9.72 -12.31
CA ARG A 115 14.95 10.84 -12.19
C ARG A 115 14.86 11.45 -10.78
N LEU A 116 15.74 11.06 -9.88
CA LEU A 116 15.78 11.62 -8.52
C LEU A 116 15.97 13.13 -8.50
N SER A 117 16.81 13.71 -9.40
CA SER A 117 16.97 15.16 -9.48
C SER A 117 15.68 15.87 -9.89
N TYR A 118 14.94 15.32 -10.87
CA TYR A 118 13.63 15.84 -11.26
C TYR A 118 12.65 15.82 -10.08
N LEU A 119 12.60 14.73 -9.31
CA LEU A 119 11.72 14.63 -8.14
C LEU A 119 12.14 15.62 -7.04
N GLN A 120 13.45 15.84 -6.84
CA GLN A 120 13.97 16.83 -5.91
C GLN A 120 13.59 18.27 -6.33
N GLU A 121 13.74 18.61 -7.61
CA GLU A 121 13.34 19.91 -8.18
C GLU A 121 11.83 20.15 -8.04
N LEU A 122 11.01 19.09 -8.11
CA LEU A 122 9.58 19.15 -7.87
C LEU A 122 9.23 19.33 -6.38
N GLY A 123 10.20 19.28 -5.47
CA GLY A 123 10.01 19.42 -4.03
C GLY A 123 9.59 18.14 -3.31
N ILE A 124 9.74 16.98 -3.94
CA ILE A 124 9.40 15.68 -3.35
C ILE A 124 10.45 15.30 -2.30
N THR A 125 9.98 14.91 -1.12
CA THR A 125 10.83 14.48 0.00
C THR A 125 10.55 13.02 0.41
N GLY A 126 9.56 12.38 -0.17
CA GLY A 126 9.26 10.96 0.00
C GLY A 126 8.72 10.31 -1.26
N ILE A 127 9.24 9.14 -1.60
CA ILE A 127 8.74 8.29 -2.68
C ILE A 127 8.05 7.09 -2.08
N TYR A 128 6.80 6.86 -2.48
CA TYR A 128 6.06 5.63 -2.20
C TYR A 128 6.08 4.74 -3.45
N LEU A 129 6.77 3.61 -3.38
CA LEU A 129 6.83 2.64 -4.47
C LEU A 129 5.68 1.64 -4.35
N ASN A 130 4.90 1.47 -5.41
CA ASN A 130 4.05 0.30 -5.55
C ASN A 130 4.91 -0.97 -5.43
N PRO A 131 4.31 -2.15 -5.17
CA PRO A 131 5.06 -3.38 -4.91
C PRO A 131 6.17 -3.64 -5.95
N ILE A 132 7.33 -4.08 -5.47
CA ILE A 132 8.51 -4.36 -6.32
C ILE A 132 8.97 -5.82 -6.24
N MET A 133 8.35 -6.63 -5.36
CA MET A 133 8.72 -8.02 -5.16
C MET A 133 8.31 -8.87 -6.35
N LYS A 134 8.97 -10.03 -6.51
CA LYS A 134 8.73 -10.95 -7.63
C LYS A 134 7.26 -11.34 -7.73
N ALA A 135 6.67 -11.12 -8.91
CA ALA A 135 5.27 -11.42 -9.23
C ALA A 135 5.09 -11.54 -10.76
N GLU A 136 3.97 -12.09 -11.21
CA GLU A 136 3.70 -12.24 -12.64
C GLU A 136 3.18 -10.96 -13.29
N SER A 137 2.28 -10.26 -12.59
CA SER A 137 1.70 -9.01 -13.10
C SER A 137 2.71 -7.86 -13.15
N ASN A 138 2.41 -6.83 -13.90
CA ASN A 138 3.18 -5.59 -13.92
C ASN A 138 3.03 -4.79 -12.63
N HIS A 139 1.87 -4.89 -11.94
CA HIS A 139 1.57 -4.17 -10.69
C HIS A 139 2.13 -4.85 -9.42
N LYS A 140 2.54 -6.12 -9.49
CA LYS A 140 3.18 -6.91 -8.42
C LYS A 140 2.36 -7.16 -7.16
N TYR A 141 1.05 -6.87 -7.17
CA TYR A 141 0.16 -7.22 -6.04
C TYR A 141 -0.11 -8.73 -5.91
N ASP A 142 0.28 -9.53 -6.88
CA ASP A 142 0.24 -10.99 -6.88
C ASP A 142 1.62 -11.60 -6.53
N THR A 143 2.23 -11.12 -5.46
CA THR A 143 3.58 -11.49 -5.02
C THR A 143 3.76 -13.00 -4.91
N THR A 144 4.79 -13.51 -5.56
CA THR A 144 5.17 -14.95 -5.56
C THR A 144 6.42 -15.24 -4.74
N ASP A 145 7.25 -14.25 -4.48
CA ASP A 145 8.44 -14.36 -3.62
C ASP A 145 8.70 -13.03 -2.93
N TYR A 146 8.52 -12.99 -1.61
CA TYR A 146 8.72 -11.78 -0.79
C TYR A 146 10.20 -11.47 -0.48
N THR A 147 11.09 -12.37 -0.85
CA THR A 147 12.54 -12.24 -0.56
C THR A 147 13.34 -11.69 -1.74
N LYS A 148 12.71 -11.59 -2.92
CA LYS A 148 13.37 -11.18 -4.15
C LYS A 148 12.65 -10.02 -4.82
N ILE A 149 13.42 -9.01 -5.21
CA ILE A 149 12.93 -7.98 -6.13
C ILE A 149 12.67 -8.63 -7.49
N ASP A 150 11.60 -8.19 -8.15
CA ASP A 150 11.29 -8.69 -9.49
C ASP A 150 12.42 -8.34 -10.47
N PRO A 151 12.98 -9.32 -11.20
CA PRO A 151 14.09 -9.07 -12.14
C PRO A 151 13.76 -8.03 -13.22
N PHE A 152 12.48 -7.85 -13.53
CA PHE A 152 12.03 -6.82 -14.46
C PHE A 152 12.26 -5.40 -13.91
N PHE A 153 12.21 -5.22 -12.60
CA PHE A 153 12.46 -3.93 -11.95
C PHE A 153 13.91 -3.74 -11.54
N GLY A 154 14.69 -4.80 -11.45
CA GLY A 154 16.09 -4.77 -11.04
C GLY A 154 16.41 -5.79 -9.96
N ASP A 155 17.36 -5.47 -9.12
CA ASP A 155 17.86 -6.32 -8.05
C ASP A 155 18.12 -5.55 -6.75
N ALA A 156 18.64 -6.26 -5.75
CA ALA A 156 18.95 -5.67 -4.45
C ALA A 156 20.03 -4.56 -4.54
N ASP A 157 20.98 -4.69 -5.45
CA ASP A 157 22.05 -3.69 -5.59
C ASP A 157 21.54 -2.42 -6.28
N THR A 158 20.66 -2.56 -7.27
CA THR A 158 19.93 -1.45 -7.87
C THR A 158 19.08 -0.71 -6.82
N MET A 159 18.38 -1.44 -5.96
CA MET A 159 17.59 -0.84 -4.88
C MET A 159 18.46 -0.13 -3.85
N LYS A 160 19.61 -0.71 -3.47
CA LYS A 160 20.56 -0.05 -2.55
C LYS A 160 21.10 1.25 -3.15
N ALA A 161 21.45 1.25 -4.44
CA ALA A 161 21.91 2.44 -5.14
C ALA A 161 20.83 3.54 -5.18
N LEU A 162 19.59 3.15 -5.51
CA LEU A 162 18.44 4.06 -5.49
C LEU A 162 18.22 4.67 -4.10
N CYS A 163 18.22 3.85 -3.04
CA CYS A 163 18.05 4.33 -1.67
C CYS A 163 19.17 5.29 -1.26
N LYS A 164 20.42 4.94 -1.55
CA LYS A 164 21.58 5.77 -1.23
C LYS A 164 21.47 7.16 -1.88
N GLU A 165 21.27 7.21 -3.19
CA GLU A 165 21.19 8.47 -3.92
C GLU A 165 19.94 9.29 -3.55
N ALA A 166 18.81 8.63 -3.26
CA ALA A 166 17.60 9.30 -2.78
C ALA A 166 17.86 9.98 -1.42
N HIS A 167 18.51 9.27 -0.49
CA HIS A 167 18.84 9.81 0.82
C HIS A 167 19.82 10.98 0.74
N GLU A 168 20.82 10.93 -0.14
CA GLU A 168 21.73 12.04 -0.40
C GLU A 168 21.00 13.30 -0.90
N LYS A 169 19.85 13.13 -1.55
CA LYS A 169 18.97 14.20 -2.02
C LYS A 169 17.86 14.59 -1.02
N GLY A 170 17.87 14.02 0.18
CA GLY A 170 16.84 14.26 1.20
C GLY A 170 15.50 13.57 0.91
N ILE A 171 15.47 12.61 -0.01
CA ILE A 171 14.26 11.87 -0.40
C ILE A 171 14.24 10.52 0.32
N ARG A 172 13.17 10.23 1.05
CA ARG A 172 12.93 8.93 1.70
C ARG A 172 12.21 7.98 0.76
N ILE A 173 12.45 6.68 0.93
CA ILE A 173 11.77 5.66 0.14
C ILE A 173 10.93 4.79 1.06
N MET A 174 9.67 4.60 0.69
CA MET A 174 8.75 3.65 1.27
C MET A 174 8.31 2.68 0.18
N VAL A 175 8.28 1.39 0.50
CA VAL A 175 7.90 0.32 -0.43
C VAL A 175 6.60 -0.30 0.04
N ASP A 176 5.67 -0.50 -0.88
CA ASP A 176 4.43 -1.22 -0.62
C ASP A 176 4.71 -2.70 -0.34
N ALA A 177 4.21 -3.19 0.77
CA ALA A 177 4.36 -4.58 1.19
C ALA A 177 3.01 -5.30 1.16
N VAL A 178 2.85 -6.24 0.23
CA VAL A 178 1.61 -6.98 0.00
C VAL A 178 1.47 -8.11 1.02
N PHE A 179 1.07 -7.79 2.26
CA PHE A 179 0.92 -8.78 3.34
C PHE A 179 -0.52 -9.26 3.56
N ASN A 180 -1.50 -8.67 2.86
CA ASN A 180 -2.90 -9.10 2.97
C ASN A 180 -3.16 -10.45 2.29
N HIS A 181 -2.47 -10.74 1.20
CA HIS A 181 -2.60 -11.96 0.40
C HIS A 181 -1.28 -12.22 -0.34
N SER A 182 -1.14 -13.42 -0.90
CA SER A 182 -0.07 -13.80 -1.81
C SER A 182 -0.60 -14.04 -3.22
N GLY A 183 0.29 -14.09 -4.20
CA GLY A 183 -0.02 -14.56 -5.54
C GLY A 183 -0.31 -16.07 -5.55
N ARG A 184 -1.05 -16.53 -6.56
CA ARG A 184 -1.41 -17.94 -6.70
C ARG A 184 -0.20 -18.86 -6.95
N LYS A 185 0.92 -18.29 -7.42
CA LYS A 185 2.18 -19.00 -7.63
C LYS A 185 3.19 -18.77 -6.49
N PHE A 186 2.72 -18.34 -5.33
CA PHE A 186 3.54 -18.31 -4.13
C PHE A 186 3.91 -19.73 -3.73
N GLU A 187 5.19 -20.04 -3.69
CA GLU A 187 5.69 -21.41 -3.54
C GLU A 187 5.11 -22.16 -2.32
N PRO A 188 5.00 -21.55 -1.12
CA PRO A 188 4.34 -22.21 0.02
C PRO A 188 2.86 -22.51 -0.22
N TRP A 189 2.17 -21.70 -1.03
CA TRP A 189 0.78 -21.98 -1.39
C TRP A 189 0.66 -23.18 -2.33
N ILE A 190 1.58 -23.29 -3.31
CA ILE A 190 1.64 -24.44 -4.22
C ILE A 190 1.92 -25.71 -3.44
N ASP A 191 2.89 -25.67 -2.51
CA ASP A 191 3.22 -26.79 -1.65
C ASP A 191 2.02 -27.28 -0.82
N ILE A 192 1.22 -26.36 -0.28
CA ILE A 192 -0.02 -26.71 0.44
C ILE A 192 -1.03 -27.40 -0.49
N LEU A 193 -1.19 -26.92 -1.72
CA LEU A 193 -2.13 -27.51 -2.67
C LEU A 193 -1.72 -28.93 -3.11
N GLU A 194 -0.41 -29.19 -3.23
CA GLU A 194 0.14 -30.48 -3.66
C GLU A 194 0.22 -31.50 -2.53
N HIS A 195 0.57 -31.07 -1.33
CA HIS A 195 0.89 -31.97 -0.21
C HIS A 195 -0.09 -31.85 0.98
N GLY A 196 -1.07 -30.98 0.94
CA GLY A 196 -2.10 -30.78 1.97
C GLY A 196 -1.62 -30.01 3.22
N ASN A 197 -0.33 -30.04 3.54
CA ASN A 197 0.32 -29.27 4.59
C ASN A 197 1.58 -28.63 4.03
N CYS A 198 1.87 -27.40 4.41
CA CYS A 198 3.08 -26.72 3.99
C CYS A 198 4.31 -27.35 4.66
N LEU A 199 5.03 -28.22 3.94
CA LEU A 199 6.22 -28.88 4.44
C LEU A 199 7.41 -27.91 4.60
N LEU A 200 7.43 -26.81 3.83
CA LEU A 200 8.50 -25.81 3.87
C LEU A 200 8.40 -24.88 5.09
N TYR A 201 7.22 -24.76 5.71
CA TYR A 201 6.93 -23.79 6.78
C TYR A 201 6.24 -24.41 8.00
N THR A 202 6.45 -25.70 8.26
CA THR A 202 5.88 -26.42 9.40
C THR A 202 6.60 -26.13 10.72
N SER A 203 6.82 -24.86 11.05
CA SER A 203 6.97 -24.51 12.45
C SER A 203 5.56 -24.33 13.01
N PRO A 204 5.13 -25.15 13.99
CA PRO A 204 3.81 -24.98 14.58
C PRO A 204 3.67 -23.56 15.12
N SER A 205 2.58 -22.91 14.78
CA SER A 205 2.22 -21.63 15.38
C SER A 205 2.22 -21.77 16.90
N PRO A 206 2.65 -20.79 17.69
CA PRO A 206 2.50 -20.84 19.15
C PRO A 206 1.08 -21.10 19.63
N ARG A 207 0.06 -20.99 18.73
CA ARG A 207 -1.33 -21.36 19.00
C ARG A 207 -1.61 -22.86 18.84
N ASP A 208 -0.76 -23.59 18.14
CA ASP A 208 -0.95 -25.01 17.84
C ASP A 208 -0.29 -25.93 18.88
N THR A 209 0.38 -25.34 19.87
CA THR A 209 1.08 -26.04 20.97
C THR A 209 0.27 -26.08 22.27
N ARG A 210 -1.07 -25.97 22.20
CA ARG A 210 -1.96 -26.12 23.38
C ARG A 210 -2.70 -27.44 23.35
#